data_78c80435d2d644ee4fbda49058cdf35e
#
_entry.id   78c80435d2d644ee4fbda49058cdf35e
#
_cell.length_a   1.000
_cell.length_b   1.000
_cell.length_c   1.000
_cell.angle_alpha   90.00
_cell.angle_beta   90.00
_cell.angle_gamma   90.00
#
_symmetry.space_group_name_H-M   'P 1'
#
loop_
_entity.id
_entity.type
_entity.pdbx_description
1 polymer ?
#
loop_
_entity_poly.entity_id
_entity_poly.type
_entity_poly.pdbx_seq_one_letter_code
_entity_poly.pdbx_strand_id
1 'polypeptide(L)'
;MRLHVTYAGGTIGMVDSPEGLRPGADLQGWFGSQLEGIELASNITMSTLDPLIDSSEATPEDWQAIIDDINAHADEADAFLVLHGTDTMAYSAAALSYALASMGKPVVLTGSQYPLGVVGSDASANVTGALRAAISHRARGVMLFFGHKLLAGNRATKTSSWAFRGFESPSVSPMARTGAPWRWYGAPSAGTGWQDPSPYTRQDVAVIDVVPGMSAARLRAMTTPHPDAVILRTFGVGNIPASEPGLVDVLTELAQAEVPIIVASQCYQSEVMLGHYEAGNALARLGAIGAHDMTLEALYAKTVFLLSQGKRGADFKRWMDLSIAGELTLPD
;
A
#
# COMPACT_ATOMS: atom_id res chain seq x y z
N MET A 1 -5.04 -26.92 -4.11
CA MET A 1 -5.18 -25.48 -3.86
C MET A 1 -5.39 -24.81 -5.19
N ARG A 2 -6.45 -24.03 -5.36
CA ARG A 2 -6.80 -23.31 -6.58
C ARG A 2 -6.26 -21.88 -6.45
N LEU A 3 -5.57 -21.40 -7.47
CA LEU A 3 -4.97 -20.07 -7.49
C LEU A 3 -5.60 -19.25 -8.61
N HIS A 4 -6.00 -18.04 -8.29
CA HIS A 4 -6.38 -17.04 -9.30
C HIS A 4 -5.28 -16.00 -9.47
N VAL A 5 -4.95 -15.67 -10.72
CA VAL A 5 -3.95 -14.65 -11.08
C VAL A 5 -4.66 -13.49 -11.74
N THR A 6 -4.59 -12.32 -11.14
CA THR A 6 -5.04 -11.06 -11.74
C THR A 6 -3.85 -10.35 -12.38
N TYR A 7 -3.83 -10.25 -13.70
CA TYR A 7 -2.88 -9.39 -14.40
C TYR A 7 -3.43 -7.97 -14.47
N ALA A 8 -2.95 -7.12 -13.58
CA ALA A 8 -3.38 -5.73 -13.51
C ALA A 8 -2.54 -4.81 -14.42
N GLY A 9 -1.31 -5.20 -14.78
CA GLY A 9 -0.39 -4.40 -15.60
C GLY A 9 1.05 -4.44 -15.12
N GLY A 10 1.84 -3.45 -15.53
CA GLY A 10 3.23 -3.28 -15.13
C GLY A 10 4.26 -3.89 -16.06
N THR A 11 5.53 -3.54 -15.82
CA THR A 11 6.70 -3.90 -16.65
C THR A 11 6.82 -5.40 -16.92
N ILE A 12 6.36 -6.24 -15.99
CA ILE A 12 6.45 -7.70 -16.11
C ILE A 12 5.81 -8.26 -17.39
N GLY A 13 4.70 -7.66 -17.83
CA GLY A 13 3.97 -8.06 -19.04
C GLY A 13 4.30 -7.22 -20.28
N MET A 14 5.34 -6.40 -20.23
CA MET A 14 5.75 -5.57 -21.34
C MET A 14 6.75 -6.28 -22.24
N VAL A 15 6.79 -5.86 -23.51
CA VAL A 15 7.75 -6.28 -24.52
C VAL A 15 8.36 -5.04 -25.19
N ASP A 16 9.58 -5.18 -25.70
CA ASP A 16 10.26 -4.11 -26.43
C ASP A 16 9.50 -3.76 -27.71
N SER A 17 9.39 -2.47 -28.01
CA SER A 17 8.92 -1.95 -29.28
C SER A 17 9.77 -0.75 -29.72
N PRO A 18 9.70 -0.32 -31.00
CA PRO A 18 10.43 0.86 -31.47
C PRO A 18 10.09 2.16 -30.72
N GLU A 19 8.94 2.20 -30.08
CA GLU A 19 8.42 3.36 -29.33
C GLU A 19 8.62 3.22 -27.81
N GLY A 20 9.29 2.15 -27.35
CA GLY A 20 9.50 1.81 -25.95
C GLY A 20 8.76 0.54 -25.53
N LEU A 21 8.69 0.29 -24.22
CA LEU A 21 8.01 -0.88 -23.67
C LEU A 21 6.48 -0.75 -23.86
N ARG A 22 5.84 -1.84 -24.31
CA ARG A 22 4.39 -1.94 -24.46
C ARG A 22 3.85 -3.28 -23.91
N PRO A 23 2.59 -3.38 -23.46
CA PRO A 23 1.98 -4.66 -23.12
C PRO A 23 2.03 -5.63 -24.31
N GLY A 24 2.32 -6.91 -24.03
CA GLY A 24 2.41 -7.91 -25.11
C GLY A 24 3.05 -9.24 -24.73
N ALA A 25 3.48 -9.44 -23.47
CA ALA A 25 4.00 -10.72 -23.03
C ALA A 25 2.89 -11.76 -22.92
N ASP A 26 3.15 -12.99 -23.40
CA ASP A 26 2.29 -14.15 -23.17
C ASP A 26 2.50 -14.69 -21.74
N LEU A 27 1.86 -14.00 -20.77
CA LEU A 27 1.93 -14.40 -19.37
C LEU A 27 1.27 -15.76 -19.14
N GLN A 28 0.16 -16.05 -19.81
CA GLN A 28 -0.56 -17.33 -19.65
C GLN A 28 0.28 -18.49 -20.15
N GLY A 29 0.88 -18.37 -21.33
CA GLY A 29 1.81 -19.38 -21.86
C GLY A 29 3.05 -19.54 -21.00
N TRP A 30 3.58 -18.44 -20.46
CA TRP A 30 4.70 -18.48 -19.54
C TRP A 30 4.36 -19.23 -18.25
N PHE A 31 3.22 -18.93 -17.60
CA PHE A 31 2.76 -19.67 -16.43
C PHE A 31 2.61 -21.16 -16.73
N GLY A 32 2.02 -21.52 -17.88
CA GLY A 32 1.91 -22.90 -18.33
C GLY A 32 3.28 -23.58 -18.42
N SER A 33 4.26 -22.93 -19.03
CA SER A 33 5.62 -23.49 -19.18
C SER A 33 6.38 -23.62 -17.86
N GLN A 34 6.24 -22.66 -16.95
CA GLN A 34 6.92 -22.69 -15.64
C GLN A 34 6.35 -23.75 -14.69
N LEU A 35 5.12 -24.15 -14.90
CA LEU A 35 4.38 -25.06 -14.03
C LEU A 35 4.13 -26.42 -14.68
N GLU A 36 4.70 -26.65 -15.86
CA GLU A 36 4.58 -27.93 -16.57
C GLU A 36 5.06 -29.10 -15.70
N GLY A 37 4.20 -30.11 -15.56
CA GLY A 37 4.47 -31.27 -14.69
C GLY A 37 4.27 -31.02 -13.20
N ILE A 38 3.83 -29.84 -12.80
CA ILE A 38 3.46 -29.52 -11.42
C ILE A 38 1.94 -29.61 -11.28
N GLU A 39 1.43 -30.34 -10.28
CA GLU A 39 -0.01 -30.50 -10.03
C GLU A 39 -0.76 -29.15 -9.91
N LEU A 40 -0.06 -28.11 -9.50
CA LEU A 40 -0.61 -26.75 -9.40
C LEU A 40 -1.05 -26.17 -10.76
N ALA A 41 -0.41 -26.54 -11.86
CA ALA A 41 -0.69 -25.97 -13.19
C ALA A 41 -2.15 -26.14 -13.63
N SER A 42 -2.78 -27.27 -13.29
CA SER A 42 -4.19 -27.57 -13.60
C SER A 42 -5.19 -26.78 -12.77
N ASN A 43 -4.73 -26.06 -11.75
CA ASN A 43 -5.55 -25.35 -10.77
C ASN A 43 -5.31 -23.84 -10.76
N ILE A 44 -4.74 -23.28 -11.84
CA ILE A 44 -4.53 -21.84 -12.00
C ILE A 44 -5.53 -21.31 -13.01
N THR A 45 -6.25 -20.26 -12.61
CA THR A 45 -7.03 -19.41 -13.49
C THR A 45 -6.38 -18.03 -13.59
N MET A 46 -6.59 -17.31 -14.69
CA MET A 46 -6.01 -15.99 -14.90
C MET A 46 -7.02 -15.05 -15.54
N SER A 47 -7.13 -13.86 -15.02
CA SER A 47 -7.81 -12.71 -15.63
C SER A 47 -6.81 -11.63 -16.02
N THR A 48 -7.17 -10.83 -16.99
CA THR A 48 -6.42 -9.64 -17.41
C THR A 48 -7.36 -8.45 -17.33
N LEU A 49 -6.99 -7.43 -16.58
CA LEU A 49 -7.79 -6.21 -16.50
C LEU A 49 -7.77 -5.47 -17.84
N ASP A 50 -8.88 -4.88 -18.19
CA ASP A 50 -9.02 -4.06 -19.39
C ASP A 50 -9.73 -2.75 -19.04
N PRO A 51 -9.01 -1.61 -19.13
CA PRO A 51 -7.61 -1.47 -19.55
C PRO A 51 -6.62 -1.99 -18.52
N LEU A 52 -5.39 -2.33 -18.97
CA LEU A 52 -4.26 -2.57 -18.07
C LEU A 52 -3.85 -1.29 -17.35
N ILE A 53 -3.49 -1.39 -16.09
CA ILE A 53 -3.10 -0.27 -15.24
C ILE A 53 -1.63 0.07 -15.46
N ASP A 54 -1.34 1.29 -15.91
CA ASP A 54 -0.01 1.87 -15.65
C ASP A 54 0.05 2.29 -14.19
N SER A 55 0.96 1.69 -13.43
CA SER A 55 1.04 1.96 -11.99
C SER A 55 1.40 3.41 -11.65
N SER A 56 2.00 4.16 -12.56
CA SER A 56 2.29 5.58 -12.37
C SER A 56 1.03 6.47 -12.47
N GLU A 57 -0.01 5.97 -13.13
CA GLU A 57 -1.31 6.63 -13.32
C GLU A 57 -2.42 6.03 -12.44
N ALA A 58 -2.09 5.03 -11.62
CA ALA A 58 -3.06 4.30 -10.82
C ALA A 58 -3.86 5.20 -9.86
N THR A 59 -5.13 4.94 -9.78
CA THR A 59 -6.14 5.67 -9.01
C THR A 59 -6.88 4.76 -8.02
N PRO A 60 -7.69 5.29 -7.10
CA PRO A 60 -8.53 4.46 -6.24
C PRO A 60 -9.51 3.54 -6.99
N GLU A 61 -9.96 3.98 -8.18
CA GLU A 61 -10.83 3.18 -9.06
C GLU A 61 -10.09 1.95 -9.61
N ASP A 62 -8.78 2.05 -9.84
CA ASP A 62 -7.94 0.92 -10.27
C ASP A 62 -7.72 -0.09 -9.13
N TRP A 63 -7.60 0.38 -7.89
CA TRP A 63 -7.60 -0.51 -6.73
C TRP A 63 -8.91 -1.28 -6.64
N GLN A 64 -10.04 -0.59 -6.90
CA GLN A 64 -11.36 -1.21 -6.87
C GLN A 64 -11.49 -2.29 -7.98
N ALA A 65 -10.98 -2.03 -9.18
CA ALA A 65 -11.00 -3.01 -10.26
C ALA A 65 -10.26 -4.31 -9.90
N ILE A 66 -9.11 -4.20 -9.22
CA ILE A 66 -8.38 -5.37 -8.71
C ILE A 66 -9.18 -6.10 -7.62
N ILE A 67 -9.81 -5.35 -6.70
CA ILE A 67 -10.64 -5.90 -5.62
C ILE A 67 -11.86 -6.64 -6.20
N ASP A 68 -12.50 -6.06 -7.20
CA ASP A 68 -13.68 -6.64 -7.86
C ASP A 68 -13.34 -7.96 -8.57
N ASP A 69 -12.19 -8.02 -9.26
CA ASP A 69 -11.71 -9.25 -9.87
C ASP A 69 -11.43 -10.34 -8.82
N ILE A 70 -10.76 -10.00 -7.72
CA ILE A 70 -10.51 -10.93 -6.61
C ILE A 70 -11.81 -11.42 -5.99
N ASN A 71 -12.78 -10.53 -5.76
CA ASN A 71 -14.08 -10.89 -5.18
C ASN A 71 -14.91 -11.76 -6.13
N ALA A 72 -14.87 -11.50 -7.43
CA ALA A 72 -15.56 -12.31 -8.43
C ALA A 72 -15.09 -13.77 -8.44
N HIS A 73 -13.83 -14.03 -8.07
CA HIS A 73 -13.24 -15.36 -8.02
C HIS A 73 -13.09 -15.92 -6.58
N ALA A 74 -13.68 -15.21 -5.60
CA ALA A 74 -13.48 -15.57 -4.18
C ALA A 74 -13.95 -16.98 -3.83
N ASP A 75 -15.02 -17.49 -4.44
CA ASP A 75 -15.53 -18.85 -4.18
C ASP A 75 -14.77 -19.94 -4.94
N GLU A 76 -14.08 -19.56 -6.00
CA GLU A 76 -13.39 -20.49 -6.90
C GLU A 76 -11.90 -20.66 -6.57
N ALA A 77 -11.27 -19.66 -5.96
CA ALA A 77 -9.85 -19.66 -5.63
C ALA A 77 -9.60 -19.75 -4.11
N ASP A 78 -8.53 -20.42 -3.74
CA ASP A 78 -8.06 -20.56 -2.36
C ASP A 78 -6.97 -19.55 -2.04
N ALA A 79 -6.33 -18.98 -3.08
CA ALA A 79 -5.28 -17.97 -2.99
C ALA A 79 -5.28 -17.07 -4.25
N PHE A 80 -4.69 -15.88 -4.14
CA PHE A 80 -4.64 -14.89 -5.21
C PHE A 80 -3.22 -14.39 -5.44
N LEU A 81 -2.88 -14.16 -6.70
CA LEU A 81 -1.66 -13.50 -7.14
C LEU A 81 -2.03 -12.30 -8.00
N VAL A 82 -1.49 -11.12 -7.70
CA VAL A 82 -1.71 -9.91 -8.49
C VAL A 82 -0.39 -9.49 -9.13
N LEU A 83 -0.35 -9.43 -10.46
CA LEU A 83 0.78 -8.89 -11.22
C LEU A 83 0.55 -7.40 -11.45
N HIS A 84 1.45 -6.56 -10.94
CA HIS A 84 1.27 -5.12 -10.83
C HIS A 84 2.56 -4.35 -11.17
N GLY A 85 2.45 -3.12 -11.66
CA GLY A 85 3.58 -2.23 -11.83
C GLY A 85 4.17 -1.77 -10.50
N THR A 86 5.48 -1.53 -10.46
CA THR A 86 6.20 -1.34 -9.20
C THR A 86 6.01 0.04 -8.56
N ASP A 87 5.61 1.09 -9.32
CA ASP A 87 5.61 2.48 -8.82
C ASP A 87 4.63 2.70 -7.67
N THR A 88 3.43 2.17 -7.79
CA THR A 88 2.39 2.29 -6.75
C THR A 88 1.96 0.97 -6.14
N MET A 89 2.73 -0.12 -6.36
CA MET A 89 2.39 -1.45 -5.82
C MET A 89 2.19 -1.44 -4.31
N ALA A 90 2.95 -0.65 -3.55
CA ALA A 90 2.80 -0.54 -2.10
C ALA A 90 1.49 0.17 -1.70
N TYR A 91 1.04 1.16 -2.47
CA TYR A 91 -0.27 1.80 -2.28
C TYR A 91 -1.41 0.83 -2.56
N SER A 92 -1.35 0.12 -3.69
CA SER A 92 -2.34 -0.89 -4.05
C SER A 92 -2.38 -2.03 -3.02
N ALA A 93 -1.23 -2.53 -2.57
CA ALA A 93 -1.15 -3.56 -1.54
C ALA A 93 -1.76 -3.09 -0.20
N ALA A 94 -1.54 -1.84 0.17
CA ALA A 94 -2.16 -1.25 1.36
C ALA A 94 -3.68 -1.10 1.20
N ALA A 95 -4.15 -0.58 0.05
CA ALA A 95 -5.57 -0.42 -0.23
C ALA A 95 -6.31 -1.78 -0.21
N LEU A 96 -5.77 -2.78 -0.88
CA LEU A 96 -6.32 -4.13 -0.86
C LEU A 96 -6.33 -4.72 0.56
N SER A 97 -5.33 -4.39 1.39
CA SER A 97 -5.28 -4.87 2.79
C SER A 97 -6.49 -4.43 3.60
N TYR A 98 -6.99 -3.22 3.38
CA TYR A 98 -8.18 -2.72 4.09
C TYR A 98 -9.47 -3.30 3.52
N ALA A 99 -9.64 -3.27 2.21
CA ALA A 99 -10.86 -3.75 1.57
C ALA A 99 -11.04 -5.28 1.71
N LEU A 100 -9.95 -6.04 1.74
CA LEU A 100 -9.97 -7.51 1.84
C LEU A 100 -9.63 -8.02 3.25
N ALA A 101 -9.68 -7.15 4.28
CA ALA A 101 -9.26 -7.46 5.64
C ALA A 101 -10.00 -8.68 6.24
N SER A 102 -11.25 -8.92 5.86
CA SER A 102 -12.08 -10.02 6.32
C SER A 102 -12.15 -11.22 5.37
N MET A 103 -11.47 -11.19 4.22
CA MET A 103 -11.53 -12.26 3.21
C MET A 103 -10.93 -13.59 3.71
N GLY A 104 -9.91 -13.55 4.57
CA GLY A 104 -9.28 -14.73 5.16
C GLY A 104 -8.37 -15.53 4.23
N LYS A 105 -8.27 -15.17 2.94
CA LYS A 105 -7.42 -15.82 1.93
C LYS A 105 -6.14 -15.03 1.66
N PRO A 106 -5.03 -15.69 1.29
CA PRO A 106 -3.81 -15.00 0.91
C PRO A 106 -3.97 -14.30 -0.45
N VAL A 107 -3.57 -13.03 -0.51
CA VAL A 107 -3.44 -12.23 -1.74
C VAL A 107 -2.00 -11.73 -1.81
N VAL A 108 -1.24 -12.12 -2.83
CA VAL A 108 0.16 -11.75 -2.97
C VAL A 108 0.34 -10.87 -4.20
N LEU A 109 0.76 -9.62 -4.00
CA LEU A 109 1.14 -8.73 -5.10
C LEU A 109 2.61 -8.96 -5.45
N THR A 110 2.93 -8.89 -6.73
CA THR A 110 4.30 -8.89 -7.25
C THR A 110 4.39 -8.22 -8.62
N GLY A 111 5.61 -8.03 -9.08
CA GLY A 111 5.94 -7.46 -10.37
C GLY A 111 7.43 -7.59 -10.63
N SER A 112 7.99 -6.79 -11.53
CA SER A 112 9.42 -6.80 -11.81
C SER A 112 9.95 -5.43 -12.23
N GLN A 113 11.27 -5.25 -12.10
CA GLN A 113 11.97 -4.09 -12.64
C GLN A 113 12.21 -4.25 -14.15
N TYR A 114 12.43 -5.48 -14.63
CA TYR A 114 12.58 -5.79 -16.03
C TYR A 114 11.43 -6.66 -16.56
N PRO A 115 11.11 -6.53 -17.87
CA PRO A 115 10.11 -7.40 -18.52
C PRO A 115 10.45 -8.88 -18.38
N LEU A 116 9.41 -9.70 -18.42
CA LEU A 116 9.55 -11.14 -18.52
C LEU A 116 10.22 -11.51 -19.84
N GLY A 117 11.17 -12.47 -19.80
CA GLY A 117 11.91 -12.92 -21.00
C GLY A 117 13.20 -12.15 -21.28
N VAL A 118 13.45 -11.01 -20.61
CA VAL A 118 14.73 -10.31 -20.69
C VAL A 118 15.78 -11.08 -19.87
N VAL A 119 16.96 -11.29 -20.46
CA VAL A 119 18.07 -11.96 -19.76
C VAL A 119 18.47 -11.17 -18.53
N GLY A 120 18.49 -11.81 -17.36
CA GLY A 120 18.79 -11.17 -16.09
C GLY A 120 17.58 -10.48 -15.43
N SER A 121 16.36 -10.66 -15.97
CA SER A 121 15.14 -10.16 -15.35
C SER A 121 14.87 -10.79 -13.99
N ASP A 122 14.37 -9.98 -13.08
CA ASP A 122 13.88 -10.39 -11.76
C ASP A 122 12.46 -10.99 -11.79
N ALA A 123 11.77 -10.93 -12.93
CA ALA A 123 10.38 -11.34 -13.09
C ALA A 123 10.13 -12.78 -12.66
N SER A 124 10.88 -13.74 -13.22
CA SER A 124 10.73 -15.18 -12.87
C SER A 124 10.91 -15.44 -11.39
N ALA A 125 11.91 -14.84 -10.76
CA ALA A 125 12.20 -15.03 -9.33
C ALA A 125 11.08 -14.45 -8.46
N ASN A 126 10.58 -13.26 -8.83
CA ASN A 126 9.50 -12.60 -8.09
C ASN A 126 8.19 -13.36 -8.22
N VAL A 127 7.78 -13.77 -9.43
CA VAL A 127 6.54 -14.53 -9.64
C VAL A 127 6.60 -15.90 -8.96
N THR A 128 7.69 -16.64 -9.13
CA THR A 128 7.85 -17.96 -8.50
C THR A 128 7.84 -17.85 -6.98
N GLY A 129 8.48 -16.81 -6.43
CA GLY A 129 8.46 -16.54 -5.00
C GLY A 129 7.06 -16.17 -4.49
N ALA A 130 6.34 -15.32 -5.21
CA ALA A 130 4.97 -14.94 -4.87
C ALA A 130 4.00 -16.13 -4.94
N LEU A 131 4.10 -16.96 -5.98
CA LEU A 131 3.36 -18.22 -6.09
C LEU A 131 3.60 -19.11 -4.87
N ARG A 132 4.88 -19.35 -4.53
CA ARG A 132 5.25 -20.18 -3.39
C ARG A 132 4.74 -19.62 -2.07
N ALA A 133 4.72 -18.31 -1.91
CA ALA A 133 4.15 -17.67 -0.74
C ALA A 133 2.63 -17.92 -0.68
N ALA A 134 1.91 -17.67 -1.77
CA ALA A 134 0.45 -17.82 -1.86
C ALA A 134 -0.02 -19.24 -1.49
N ILE A 135 0.68 -20.26 -1.97
CA ILE A 135 0.32 -21.68 -1.74
C ILE A 135 0.94 -22.30 -0.48
N SER A 136 1.66 -21.52 0.32
CA SER A 136 2.44 -22.01 1.47
C SER A 136 1.59 -22.52 2.65
N HIS A 137 0.28 -22.24 2.68
CA HIS A 137 -0.62 -22.39 3.83
C HIS A 137 -0.21 -21.59 5.07
N ARG A 138 0.85 -20.75 4.97
CA ARG A 138 1.38 -19.89 6.04
C ARG A 138 1.07 -18.42 5.82
N ALA A 139 0.86 -18.04 4.57
CA ALA A 139 0.50 -16.69 4.17
C ALA A 139 -0.99 -16.41 4.47
N ARG A 140 -1.31 -15.21 4.93
CA ARG A 140 -2.67 -14.74 5.20
C ARG A 140 -2.78 -13.24 4.92
N GLY A 141 -3.95 -12.80 4.45
CA GLY A 141 -4.21 -11.41 4.11
C GLY A 141 -3.41 -10.96 2.89
N VAL A 142 -3.27 -9.66 2.73
CA VAL A 142 -2.58 -9.06 1.57
C VAL A 142 -1.10 -8.88 1.87
N MET A 143 -0.27 -9.32 0.92
CA MET A 143 1.19 -9.33 1.02
C MET A 143 1.81 -8.82 -0.28
N LEU A 144 3.05 -8.37 -0.18
CA LEU A 144 3.88 -7.98 -1.31
C LEU A 144 5.13 -8.87 -1.32
N PHE A 145 5.37 -9.58 -2.41
CA PHE A 145 6.61 -10.33 -2.61
C PHE A 145 7.49 -9.64 -3.64
N PHE A 146 8.71 -9.28 -3.24
CA PHE A 146 9.68 -8.68 -4.15
C PHE A 146 11.11 -8.87 -3.63
N GLY A 147 12.06 -9.10 -4.53
CA GLY A 147 13.48 -9.14 -4.19
C GLY A 147 13.82 -10.12 -3.05
N HIS A 148 13.23 -11.32 -3.07
CA HIS A 148 13.44 -12.39 -2.10
C HIS A 148 12.81 -12.15 -0.71
N LYS A 149 11.90 -11.19 -0.57
CA LYS A 149 11.19 -10.89 0.68
C LYS A 149 9.69 -10.95 0.46
N LEU A 150 9.00 -11.52 1.45
CA LEU A 150 7.55 -11.42 1.60
C LEU A 150 7.27 -10.39 2.69
N LEU A 151 6.59 -9.32 2.33
CA LEU A 151 6.24 -8.20 3.21
C LEU A 151 4.72 -8.21 3.44
N ALA A 152 4.26 -7.70 4.59
CA ALA A 152 2.85 -7.35 4.73
C ALA A 152 2.52 -6.19 3.79
N GLY A 153 1.40 -6.28 3.06
CA GLY A 153 1.06 -5.34 2.00
C GLY A 153 0.95 -3.88 2.48
N ASN A 154 0.37 -3.69 3.66
CA ASN A 154 0.20 -2.40 4.30
C ASN A 154 1.37 -1.97 5.21
N ARG A 155 2.52 -2.66 5.12
CA ARG A 155 3.76 -2.32 5.81
C ARG A 155 4.92 -2.13 4.83
N ALA A 156 4.65 -2.21 3.53
CA ALA A 156 5.65 -2.10 2.48
C ALA A 156 5.79 -0.67 2.00
N THR A 157 7.01 -0.30 1.60
CA THR A 157 7.33 0.95 0.88
C THR A 157 8.35 0.67 -0.20
N LYS A 158 8.28 1.41 -1.33
CA LYS A 158 9.27 1.33 -2.40
C LYS A 158 10.50 2.17 -2.02
N THR A 159 11.64 1.53 -1.88
CA THR A 159 12.89 2.16 -1.42
C THR A 159 13.90 2.40 -2.53
N SER A 160 13.69 1.80 -3.70
CA SER A 160 14.57 1.99 -4.86
C SER A 160 13.77 1.93 -6.16
N SER A 161 14.09 2.84 -7.08
CA SER A 161 13.52 2.88 -8.42
C SER A 161 14.19 1.92 -9.42
N TRP A 162 15.32 1.27 -9.04
CA TRP A 162 16.13 0.45 -9.94
C TRP A 162 16.59 -0.88 -9.35
N ALA A 163 16.70 -1.01 -8.02
CA ALA A 163 17.22 -2.21 -7.41
C ALA A 163 16.23 -3.37 -7.44
N PHE A 164 16.70 -4.60 -7.62
CA PHE A 164 15.89 -5.81 -7.51
C PHE A 164 15.37 -6.06 -6.08
N ARG A 165 15.92 -5.38 -5.08
CA ARG A 165 15.40 -5.31 -3.71
C ARG A 165 14.71 -3.96 -3.50
N GLY A 166 13.72 -3.67 -4.34
CA GLY A 166 13.09 -2.36 -4.42
C GLY A 166 12.10 -2.03 -3.30
N PHE A 167 11.75 -3.00 -2.45
CA PHE A 167 10.74 -2.81 -1.38
C PHE A 167 11.27 -3.27 -0.02
N GLU A 168 10.88 -2.54 1.03
CA GLU A 168 11.19 -2.83 2.43
C GLU A 168 9.96 -2.59 3.32
N SER A 169 10.02 -3.12 4.55
CA SER A 169 9.12 -2.75 5.65
C SER A 169 9.93 -1.98 6.70
N PRO A 170 9.71 -0.67 6.87
CA PRO A 170 10.55 0.15 7.74
C PRO A 170 10.50 -0.24 9.21
N SER A 171 9.30 -0.52 9.72
CA SER A 171 9.05 -0.66 11.17
C SER A 171 8.83 -2.10 11.62
N VAL A 172 8.66 -3.05 10.69
CA VAL A 172 8.44 -4.46 11.04
C VAL A 172 9.32 -5.41 10.21
N SER A 173 9.60 -6.58 10.75
CA SER A 173 10.32 -7.61 10.00
C SER A 173 9.51 -8.12 8.81
N PRO A 174 10.15 -8.54 7.71
CA PRO A 174 9.44 -9.24 6.63
C PRO A 174 8.77 -10.51 7.18
N MET A 175 7.65 -10.90 6.57
CA MET A 175 6.94 -12.13 6.94
C MET A 175 7.77 -13.37 6.63
N ALA A 176 8.50 -13.35 5.50
CA ALA A 176 9.42 -14.41 5.13
C ALA A 176 10.55 -13.91 4.22
N ARG A 177 11.61 -14.71 4.15
CA ARG A 177 12.69 -14.57 3.17
C ARG A 177 12.90 -15.89 2.45
N THR A 178 13.19 -15.80 1.14
CA THR A 178 13.55 -16.99 0.35
C THR A 178 14.85 -17.60 0.85
N GLY A 179 14.97 -18.90 0.70
CA GLY A 179 16.13 -19.67 1.07
C GLY A 179 15.83 -21.17 0.93
N ALA A 180 16.77 -22.03 1.28
CA ALA A 180 16.60 -23.47 1.29
C ALA A 180 16.85 -24.01 2.72
N PRO A 181 15.79 -24.11 3.57
CA PRO A 181 14.39 -23.74 3.37
C PRO A 181 14.10 -22.24 3.51
N TRP A 182 12.90 -21.79 3.15
CA TRP A 182 12.41 -20.44 3.45
C TRP A 182 12.38 -20.18 4.95
N ARG A 183 12.76 -18.97 5.34
CA ARG A 183 12.68 -18.52 6.74
C ARG A 183 11.44 -17.67 6.91
N TRP A 184 10.53 -18.11 7.79
CA TRP A 184 9.31 -17.41 8.17
C TRP A 184 9.50 -16.77 9.54
N TYR A 185 9.11 -15.50 9.67
CA TYR A 185 9.30 -14.72 10.90
C TYR A 185 7.98 -14.47 11.65
N GLY A 186 6.86 -14.85 11.07
CA GLY A 186 5.52 -14.66 11.62
C GLY A 186 4.59 -13.97 10.63
N ALA A 187 3.36 -13.74 11.05
CA ALA A 187 2.40 -12.87 10.39
C ALA A 187 2.32 -11.54 11.15
N PRO A 188 1.96 -10.42 10.49
CA PRO A 188 1.58 -9.21 11.20
C PRO A 188 0.43 -9.52 12.16
N SER A 189 0.28 -8.70 13.21
CA SER A 189 -0.89 -8.79 14.07
C SER A 189 -2.15 -8.65 13.21
N ALA A 190 -3.15 -9.48 13.47
CA ALA A 190 -4.44 -9.28 12.84
C ALA A 190 -5.05 -7.98 13.37
N GLY A 191 -5.60 -7.17 12.46
CA GLY A 191 -6.39 -6.00 12.85
C GLY A 191 -7.82 -6.37 13.24
N THR A 192 -8.65 -5.36 13.43
CA THR A 192 -10.09 -5.52 13.75
C THR A 192 -10.90 -6.11 12.59
N GLY A 193 -10.33 -6.11 11.37
CA GLY A 193 -11.05 -6.42 10.14
C GLY A 193 -12.00 -5.30 9.73
N TRP A 194 -12.63 -5.51 8.57
CA TRP A 194 -13.71 -4.66 8.06
C TRP A 194 -14.70 -5.52 7.28
N GLN A 195 -15.98 -5.39 7.59
CA GLN A 195 -17.05 -6.14 6.91
C GLN A 195 -17.69 -5.26 5.84
N ASP A 196 -17.98 -5.87 4.70
CA ASP A 196 -18.74 -5.27 3.60
C ASP A 196 -18.29 -3.83 3.23
N PRO A 197 -17.02 -3.64 2.81
CA PRO A 197 -16.54 -2.31 2.48
C PRO A 197 -17.27 -1.75 1.26
N SER A 198 -17.63 -0.47 1.32
CA SER A 198 -18.04 0.28 0.13
C SER A 198 -16.86 0.40 -0.84
N PRO A 199 -17.13 0.46 -2.16
CA PRO A 199 -16.08 0.66 -3.14
C PRO A 199 -15.22 1.90 -2.86
N TYR A 200 -13.95 1.83 -3.23
CA TYR A 200 -13.08 3.00 -3.23
C TYR A 200 -13.63 4.08 -4.16
N THR A 201 -13.55 5.32 -3.72
CA THR A 201 -13.84 6.50 -4.53
C THR A 201 -12.70 7.50 -4.40
N ARG A 202 -12.50 8.30 -5.43
CA ARG A 202 -11.48 9.35 -5.40
C ARG A 202 -11.81 10.37 -4.31
N GLN A 203 -10.80 10.72 -3.51
CA GLN A 203 -10.89 11.68 -2.42
C GLN A 203 -9.79 12.73 -2.61
N ASP A 204 -10.06 13.96 -2.24
CA ASP A 204 -9.04 15.02 -2.26
C ASP A 204 -8.21 14.96 -0.98
N VAL A 205 -7.08 14.24 -1.03
CA VAL A 205 -6.16 14.10 0.10
C VAL A 205 -4.85 14.83 -0.20
N ALA A 206 -4.61 15.92 0.50
CA ALA A 206 -3.36 16.68 0.38
C ALA A 206 -2.24 16.03 1.20
N VAL A 207 -1.16 15.59 0.54
CA VAL A 207 0.07 15.11 1.21
C VAL A 207 1.11 16.23 1.16
N ILE A 208 1.52 16.74 2.32
CA ILE A 208 2.36 17.93 2.43
C ILE A 208 3.60 17.62 3.26
N ASP A 209 4.79 17.72 2.65
CA ASP A 209 6.07 17.69 3.36
C ASP A 209 6.35 19.05 4.00
N VAL A 210 6.49 19.09 5.33
CA VAL A 210 6.97 20.26 6.04
C VAL A 210 8.46 20.41 5.79
N VAL A 211 8.88 21.59 5.35
CA VAL A 211 10.30 21.89 5.07
C VAL A 211 10.77 23.10 5.90
N PRO A 212 12.09 23.22 6.19
CA PRO A 212 12.63 24.41 6.83
C PRO A 212 12.28 25.69 6.04
N GLY A 213 11.70 26.68 6.71
CA GLY A 213 11.27 27.93 6.08
C GLY A 213 9.91 27.88 5.36
N MET A 214 9.11 26.82 5.56
CA MET A 214 7.73 26.79 5.08
C MET A 214 6.91 27.93 5.72
N SER A 215 6.40 28.83 4.90
CA SER A 215 5.57 29.95 5.38
C SER A 215 4.08 29.56 5.49
N ALA A 216 3.36 30.26 6.35
CA ALA A 216 1.91 30.17 6.46
C ALA A 216 1.19 30.38 5.11
N ALA A 217 1.65 31.36 4.31
CA ALA A 217 1.10 31.63 2.99
C ALA A 217 1.25 30.44 2.04
N ARG A 218 2.40 29.71 2.09
CA ARG A 218 2.61 28.51 1.29
C ARG A 218 1.67 27.38 1.74
N LEU A 219 1.61 27.11 3.05
CA LEU A 219 0.73 26.08 3.57
C LEU A 219 -0.74 26.36 3.21
N ARG A 220 -1.21 27.61 3.37
CA ARG A 220 -2.56 28.02 2.96
C ARG A 220 -2.83 27.75 1.47
N ALA A 221 -1.89 28.09 0.60
CA ALA A 221 -2.04 27.88 -0.83
C ALA A 221 -2.13 26.37 -1.19
N MET A 222 -1.49 25.49 -0.43
CA MET A 222 -1.52 24.03 -0.62
C MET A 222 -2.80 23.39 -0.06
N THR A 223 -3.56 24.11 0.77
CA THR A 223 -4.79 23.65 1.41
C THR A 223 -6.02 24.45 1.01
N THR A 224 -5.95 25.20 -0.11
CA THR A 224 -7.06 25.98 -0.66
C THR A 224 -7.31 25.58 -2.12
N PRO A 225 -8.53 25.11 -2.50
CA PRO A 225 -9.66 24.85 -1.59
C PRO A 225 -9.34 23.80 -0.53
N HIS A 226 -10.13 23.72 0.54
CA HIS A 226 -9.90 22.74 1.59
C HIS A 226 -10.03 21.33 1.04
N PRO A 227 -9.04 20.43 1.21
CA PRO A 227 -9.12 19.04 0.83
C PRO A 227 -10.01 18.24 1.80
N ASP A 228 -10.38 17.03 1.44
CA ASP A 228 -11.11 16.09 2.31
C ASP A 228 -10.28 15.64 3.53
N ALA A 229 -8.94 15.63 3.39
CA ALA A 229 -8.00 15.36 4.48
C ALA A 229 -6.60 15.94 4.17
N VAL A 230 -5.81 16.21 5.20
CA VAL A 230 -4.41 16.61 5.09
C VAL A 230 -3.53 15.57 5.79
N ILE A 231 -2.58 14.99 5.05
CA ILE A 231 -1.47 14.21 5.60
C ILE A 231 -0.26 15.14 5.66
N LEU A 232 0.08 15.58 6.87
CA LEU A 232 1.19 16.48 7.12
C LEU A 232 2.43 15.68 7.52
N ARG A 233 3.42 15.58 6.63
CA ARG A 233 4.68 14.90 6.89
C ARG A 233 5.64 15.86 7.61
N THR A 234 5.89 15.57 8.87
CA THR A 234 6.56 16.43 9.83
C THR A 234 7.98 15.95 10.16
N PHE A 235 8.73 16.71 10.94
CA PHE A 235 10.05 16.32 11.39
C PHE A 235 9.96 15.36 12.59
N GLY A 236 10.86 14.37 12.61
CA GLY A 236 11.00 13.45 13.73
C GLY A 236 9.67 12.81 14.16
N VAL A 237 9.31 12.97 15.42
CA VAL A 237 8.12 12.32 16.02
C VAL A 237 6.81 13.14 15.88
N GLY A 238 6.80 14.20 15.08
CA GLY A 238 5.60 15.04 14.88
C GLY A 238 5.87 16.54 15.02
N ASN A 239 7.12 17.01 14.83
CA ASN A 239 7.49 18.41 15.01
C ASN A 239 7.24 19.25 13.75
N ILE A 240 6.75 20.47 13.94
CA ILE A 240 6.57 21.51 12.91
C ILE A 240 7.25 22.81 13.36
N PRO A 241 7.53 23.78 12.46
CA PRO A 241 8.03 25.10 12.83
C PRO A 241 6.90 25.95 13.42
N ALA A 242 6.41 25.60 14.62
CA ALA A 242 5.25 26.22 15.26
C ALA A 242 5.45 27.70 15.60
N SER A 243 6.70 28.19 15.61
CA SER A 243 7.04 29.61 15.81
C SER A 243 6.94 30.43 14.51
N GLU A 244 6.76 29.82 13.36
CA GLU A 244 6.53 30.53 12.10
C GLU A 244 5.21 31.28 12.18
N PRO A 245 5.21 32.65 11.96
CA PRO A 245 4.00 33.44 12.09
C PRO A 245 2.86 32.96 11.21
N GLY A 246 1.70 32.72 11.81
CA GLY A 246 0.48 32.29 11.11
C GLY A 246 0.41 30.82 10.66
N LEU A 247 1.47 30.03 10.82
CA LEU A 247 1.46 28.62 10.37
C LEU A 247 0.46 27.79 11.17
N VAL A 248 0.44 27.98 12.49
CA VAL A 248 -0.54 27.31 13.37
C VAL A 248 -1.96 27.81 13.11
N ASP A 249 -2.13 29.08 12.68
CA ASP A 249 -3.43 29.66 12.36
C ASP A 249 -4.06 28.91 11.13
N VAL A 250 -3.26 28.64 10.10
CA VAL A 250 -3.73 27.86 8.94
C VAL A 250 -4.19 26.46 9.35
N LEU A 251 -3.46 25.77 10.22
CA LEU A 251 -3.86 24.47 10.74
C LEU A 251 -5.12 24.55 11.62
N THR A 252 -5.27 25.66 12.36
CA THR A 252 -6.48 25.94 13.15
C THR A 252 -7.70 26.14 12.26
N GLU A 253 -7.56 26.87 11.16
CA GLU A 253 -8.63 27.05 10.16
C GLU A 253 -9.09 25.72 9.56
N LEU A 254 -8.15 24.82 9.20
CA LEU A 254 -8.47 23.49 8.72
C LEU A 254 -9.22 22.66 9.76
N ALA A 255 -8.75 22.68 11.02
CA ALA A 255 -9.40 21.96 12.11
C ALA A 255 -10.83 22.50 12.39
N GLN A 256 -11.03 23.83 12.32
CA GLN A 256 -12.35 24.46 12.45
C GLN A 256 -13.28 24.13 11.29
N ALA A 257 -12.73 23.89 10.10
CA ALA A 257 -13.46 23.41 8.93
C ALA A 257 -13.68 21.89 8.94
N GLU A 258 -13.37 21.23 10.06
CA GLU A 258 -13.49 19.78 10.24
C GLU A 258 -12.65 18.93 9.24
N VAL A 259 -11.63 19.51 8.61
CA VAL A 259 -10.66 18.81 7.78
C VAL A 259 -9.73 18.00 8.70
N PRO A 260 -9.70 16.66 8.63
CA PRO A 260 -8.80 15.88 9.45
C PRO A 260 -7.33 16.14 9.06
N ILE A 261 -6.52 16.43 10.07
CA ILE A 261 -5.07 16.61 9.93
C ILE A 261 -4.41 15.38 10.49
N ILE A 262 -3.79 14.57 9.62
CA ILE A 262 -3.05 13.38 10.01
C ILE A 262 -1.56 13.69 9.96
N VAL A 263 -0.85 13.36 11.03
CA VAL A 263 0.57 13.67 11.19
C VAL A 263 1.40 12.43 10.96
N ALA A 264 2.21 12.44 9.92
CA ALA A 264 3.19 11.41 9.60
C ALA A 264 4.62 11.96 9.78
N SER A 265 5.59 11.07 9.93
CA SER A 265 7.00 11.44 9.95
C SER A 265 7.60 11.40 8.54
N GLN A 266 8.62 12.25 8.29
CA GLN A 266 9.48 12.16 7.12
C GLN A 266 10.58 11.08 7.27
N CYS A 267 10.78 10.59 8.50
CA CYS A 267 11.79 9.57 8.74
C CYS A 267 11.35 8.22 8.17
N TYR A 268 12.30 7.48 7.59
CA TYR A 268 12.06 6.15 7.06
C TYR A 268 11.55 5.17 8.13
N GLN A 269 12.17 5.20 9.31
CA GLN A 269 11.70 4.47 10.49
C GLN A 269 11.25 5.49 11.53
N SER A 270 10.01 5.45 11.92
CA SER A 270 9.46 6.44 12.84
C SER A 270 8.21 5.93 13.54
N GLU A 271 7.96 6.56 14.67
CA GLU A 271 6.69 6.51 15.37
C GLU A 271 6.28 7.95 15.70
N VAL A 272 5.07 8.32 15.32
CA VAL A 272 4.55 9.67 15.62
C VAL A 272 3.99 9.69 17.03
N MET A 273 4.54 10.57 17.87
CA MET A 273 4.18 10.75 19.28
C MET A 273 3.74 12.20 19.52
N LEU A 274 2.49 12.52 19.20
CA LEU A 274 1.95 13.85 19.40
C LEU A 274 1.87 14.20 20.90
N GLY A 275 2.26 15.43 21.23
CA GLY A 275 2.23 15.91 22.61
C GLY A 275 3.48 15.59 23.45
N HIS A 276 4.45 14.84 22.89
CA HIS A 276 5.68 14.49 23.60
C HIS A 276 6.67 15.66 23.69
N TYR A 277 6.71 16.53 22.66
CA TYR A 277 7.52 17.75 22.64
C TYR A 277 6.64 18.98 22.50
N GLU A 278 7.11 20.14 23.01
CA GLU A 278 6.37 21.41 22.95
C GLU A 278 5.98 21.80 21.51
N ALA A 279 6.86 21.59 20.55
CA ALA A 279 6.60 21.85 19.13
C ALA A 279 5.51 20.94 18.54
N GLY A 280 5.34 19.72 19.04
CA GLY A 280 4.25 18.80 18.67
C GLY A 280 2.95 19.05 19.43
N ASN A 281 3.01 19.81 20.54
CA ASN A 281 1.81 20.14 21.34
C ASN A 281 0.80 21.01 20.59
N ALA A 282 1.25 21.82 19.63
CA ALA A 282 0.34 22.62 18.82
C ALA A 282 -0.61 21.73 18.02
N LEU A 283 -0.08 20.71 17.34
CA LEU A 283 -0.88 19.75 16.56
C LEU A 283 -1.82 18.92 17.44
N ALA A 284 -1.33 18.44 18.59
CA ALA A 284 -2.15 17.70 19.55
C ALA A 284 -3.35 18.53 20.05
N ARG A 285 -3.14 19.81 20.34
CA ARG A 285 -4.22 20.74 20.77
C ARG A 285 -5.27 21.00 19.70
N LEU A 286 -4.89 20.92 18.43
CA LEU A 286 -5.82 21.04 17.29
C LEU A 286 -6.60 19.74 17.01
N GLY A 287 -6.34 18.67 17.78
CA GLY A 287 -6.98 17.38 17.57
C GLY A 287 -6.42 16.59 16.40
N ALA A 288 -5.22 16.93 15.91
CA ALA A 288 -4.54 16.18 14.87
C ALA A 288 -4.33 14.71 15.28
N ILE A 289 -4.27 13.83 14.29
CA ILE A 289 -4.22 12.38 14.46
C ILE A 289 -2.81 11.89 14.13
N GLY A 290 -2.16 11.15 15.01
CA GLY A 290 -0.85 10.56 14.74
C GLY A 290 -0.96 9.34 13.81
N ALA A 291 -0.06 9.24 12.85
CA ALA A 291 0.01 8.09 11.94
C ALA A 291 0.67 6.85 12.59
N HIS A 292 1.07 6.93 13.85
CA HIS A 292 1.86 5.87 14.50
C HIS A 292 3.11 5.52 13.69
N ASP A 293 3.33 4.25 13.39
CA ASP A 293 4.44 3.73 12.59
C ASP A 293 4.03 3.30 11.16
N MET A 294 2.86 3.76 10.69
CA MET A 294 2.39 3.47 9.33
C MET A 294 3.35 4.03 8.28
N THR A 295 3.54 3.27 7.18
CA THR A 295 4.17 3.82 5.97
C THR A 295 3.26 4.89 5.35
N LEU A 296 3.82 5.77 4.53
CA LEU A 296 3.01 6.78 3.83
C LEU A 296 1.94 6.14 2.94
N GLU A 297 2.30 5.05 2.27
CA GLU A 297 1.39 4.31 1.40
C GLU A 297 0.22 3.72 2.17
N ALA A 298 0.49 3.11 3.33
CA ALA A 298 -0.54 2.57 4.21
C ALA A 298 -1.44 3.68 4.76
N LEU A 299 -0.84 4.79 5.19
CA LEU A 299 -1.58 5.94 5.72
C LEU A 299 -2.49 6.57 4.66
N TYR A 300 -1.95 6.83 3.46
CA TYR A 300 -2.72 7.39 2.36
C TYR A 300 -3.90 6.48 1.98
N ALA A 301 -3.62 5.20 1.75
CA ALA A 301 -4.65 4.22 1.41
C ALA A 301 -5.71 4.08 2.51
N LYS A 302 -5.32 4.12 3.80
CA LYS A 302 -6.26 4.11 4.93
C LYS A 302 -7.13 5.36 4.96
N THR A 303 -6.54 6.52 4.72
CA THR A 303 -7.26 7.80 4.66
C THR A 303 -8.32 7.75 3.55
N VAL A 304 -7.94 7.39 2.32
CA VAL A 304 -8.87 7.24 1.19
C VAL A 304 -9.93 6.18 1.49
N PHE A 305 -9.54 5.04 2.09
CA PHE A 305 -10.47 3.98 2.48
C PHE A 305 -11.54 4.52 3.43
N LEU A 306 -11.13 5.11 4.55
CA LEU A 306 -12.07 5.61 5.56
C LEU A 306 -13.00 6.70 5.01
N LEU A 307 -12.49 7.59 4.18
CA LEU A 307 -13.29 8.61 3.50
C LEU A 307 -14.30 7.97 2.53
N SER A 308 -13.91 6.93 1.79
CA SER A 308 -14.81 6.15 0.92
C SER A 308 -15.88 5.40 1.70
N GLN A 309 -15.58 4.99 2.95
CA GLN A 309 -16.58 4.41 3.88
C GLN A 309 -17.45 5.47 4.55
N GLY A 310 -17.40 6.73 4.14
CA GLY A 310 -18.17 7.83 4.72
C GLY A 310 -17.75 8.22 6.13
N LYS A 311 -16.57 7.81 6.60
CA LYS A 311 -16.09 8.19 7.95
C LYS A 311 -15.64 9.63 7.96
N ARG A 312 -16.10 10.39 8.97
CA ARG A 312 -15.80 11.81 9.17
C ARG A 312 -15.68 12.10 10.68
N GLY A 313 -15.07 13.23 11.04
CA GLY A 313 -14.97 13.71 12.43
C GLY A 313 -14.44 12.66 13.41
N ALA A 314 -15.15 12.47 14.52
CA ALA A 314 -14.75 11.54 15.60
C ALA A 314 -14.66 10.06 15.13
N ASP A 315 -15.54 9.64 14.22
CA ASP A 315 -15.51 8.28 13.67
C ASP A 315 -14.26 8.06 12.80
N PHE A 316 -13.89 9.04 11.96
CA PHE A 316 -12.65 8.97 11.18
C PHE A 316 -11.44 8.84 12.11
N LYS A 317 -11.34 9.70 13.13
CA LYS A 317 -10.26 9.65 14.13
C LYS A 317 -10.18 8.28 14.80
N ARG A 318 -11.31 7.77 15.31
CA ARG A 318 -11.38 6.47 15.97
C ARG A 318 -10.84 5.34 15.08
N TRP A 319 -11.24 5.30 13.81
CA TRP A 319 -10.78 4.27 12.88
C TRP A 319 -9.33 4.46 12.44
N MET A 320 -8.83 5.70 12.42
CA MET A 320 -7.42 5.97 12.14
C MET A 320 -6.51 5.41 13.25
N ASP A 321 -6.94 5.49 14.52
CA ASP A 321 -6.22 4.98 15.69
C ASP A 321 -6.34 3.45 15.86
N LEU A 322 -7.29 2.79 15.19
CA LEU A 322 -7.45 1.32 15.22
C LEU A 322 -6.67 0.67 14.08
N SER A 323 -6.11 -0.51 14.35
CA SER A 323 -5.54 -1.35 13.28
C SER A 323 -6.66 -2.11 12.58
N ILE A 324 -6.85 -1.89 11.29
CA ILE A 324 -7.83 -2.62 10.46
C ILE A 324 -7.24 -3.96 9.99
N ALA A 325 -6.00 -3.95 9.52
CA ALA A 325 -5.35 -5.09 8.87
C ALA A 325 -3.88 -5.28 9.29
N GLY A 326 -3.49 -4.80 10.46
CA GLY A 326 -2.10 -4.89 10.95
C GLY A 326 -1.18 -3.78 10.46
N GLU A 327 -1.74 -2.67 9.95
CA GLU A 327 -1.00 -1.55 9.36
C GLU A 327 -0.23 -0.68 10.34
N LEU A 328 -0.54 -0.77 11.62
CA LEU A 328 0.15 -0.04 12.69
C LEU A 328 0.47 -0.96 13.86
N THR A 329 1.51 -0.63 14.60
CA THR A 329 1.85 -1.29 15.86
C THR A 329 1.10 -0.59 17.00
N LEU A 330 0.30 -1.34 17.73
CA LEU A 330 -0.36 -0.82 18.92
C LEU A 330 0.66 -0.83 20.08
N PRO A 331 0.70 0.20 20.94
CA PRO A 331 1.48 0.16 22.15
C PRO A 331 0.98 -0.98 23.06
N ASP A 332 1.92 -1.61 23.76
CA ASP A 332 1.67 -2.67 24.74
C ASP A 332 0.83 -2.14 25.94
#